data_9a978c49f61dca8bdaf7ba73c1813f74
#
_entry.id   9a978c49f61dca8bdaf7ba73c1813f74
#
_cell.length_a   1.000
_cell.length_b   1.000
_cell.length_c   1.000
_cell.angle_alpha   90.00
_cell.angle_beta   90.00
_cell.angle_gamma   90.00
#
_symmetry.space_group_name_H-M   'P 1'
#
loop_
_entity.id
_entity.type
_entity.pdbx_description
1 polymer ?
#
loop_
_entity_poly.entity_id
_entity_poly.type
_entity_poly.pdbx_seq_one_letter_code
_entity_poly.pdbx_strand_id
1 'polypeptide(L)'
;MNRLIIYLLLIFTFLSIRAQRPRYEKMSPFVREAMASALVTKQLTRSQGDNRLLTAFVRIDGNSAEILRQYGCKELARVGDISIAAIPLNKLGALSCGKQVIRIETGRRCSIQMDTTRLVVNAETVYSGEGLSQNYTGRGVVVGVQDIGFDLTHPNFYSADMSRYRIQAMWDQLSRDTIGSALYVGRDYVGEDA
;
A
#
# COMPACT_ATOMS: atom_id res chain seq x y z
N MET A 1 -4.78 58.44 -6.65
CA MET A 1 -4.26 57.61 -5.53
C MET A 1 -4.66 56.14 -5.61
N ASN A 2 -5.79 55.78 -6.21
CA ASN A 2 -6.29 54.39 -6.17
C ASN A 2 -5.65 53.39 -7.19
N ARG A 3 -5.11 53.88 -8.31
CA ARG A 3 -4.54 52.96 -9.34
C ARG A 3 -3.20 52.39 -8.91
N LEU A 4 -2.37 53.12 -8.21
CA LEU A 4 -1.08 52.67 -7.71
C LEU A 4 -1.23 51.58 -6.63
N ILE A 5 -2.22 51.71 -5.76
CA ILE A 5 -2.53 50.70 -4.72
C ILE A 5 -3.03 49.40 -5.34
N ILE A 6 -3.83 49.48 -6.41
CA ILE A 6 -4.31 48.30 -7.12
C ILE A 6 -3.15 47.52 -7.80
N TYR A 7 -2.21 48.26 -8.41
CA TYR A 7 -1.02 47.65 -9.01
C TYR A 7 -0.09 47.00 -7.93
N LEU A 8 0.05 47.65 -6.79
CA LEU A 8 0.83 47.11 -5.66
C LEU A 8 0.18 45.83 -5.08
N LEU A 9 -1.14 45.84 -4.91
CA LEU A 9 -1.90 44.66 -4.48
C LEU A 9 -1.81 43.50 -5.51
N LEU A 10 -1.92 43.80 -6.80
CA LEU A 10 -1.75 42.81 -7.86
C LEU A 10 -0.32 42.21 -7.87
N ILE A 11 0.70 43.03 -7.70
CA ILE A 11 2.09 42.57 -7.61
C ILE A 11 2.30 41.73 -6.36
N PHE A 12 1.68 42.08 -5.23
CA PHE A 12 1.78 41.32 -3.99
C PHE A 12 1.08 39.95 -4.09
N THR A 13 -0.04 39.83 -4.82
CA THR A 13 -0.71 38.57 -5.07
C THR A 13 0.07 37.66 -6.03
N PHE A 14 0.76 38.23 -7.01
CA PHE A 14 1.65 37.45 -7.91
C PHE A 14 2.91 36.93 -7.23
N LEU A 15 3.44 37.61 -6.22
CA LEU A 15 4.60 37.14 -5.46
C LEU A 15 4.29 35.98 -4.51
N SER A 16 3.02 35.71 -4.20
CA SER A 16 2.61 34.67 -3.26
C SER A 16 2.40 33.29 -3.90
N ILE A 17 2.39 33.18 -5.23
CA ILE A 17 2.28 31.90 -5.93
C ILE A 17 3.68 31.28 -6.11
N ARG A 18 4.37 31.00 -5.03
CA ARG A 18 5.46 30.05 -5.07
C ARG A 18 4.84 28.65 -5.15
N ALA A 19 4.84 28.09 -6.34
CA ALA A 19 4.55 26.67 -6.51
C ALA A 19 5.50 25.91 -5.57
N GLN A 20 4.97 25.37 -4.48
CA GLN A 20 5.78 24.61 -3.54
C GLN A 20 6.35 23.40 -4.30
N ARG A 21 7.68 23.31 -4.34
CA ARG A 21 8.34 22.16 -4.97
C ARG A 21 8.05 20.90 -4.15
N PRO A 22 7.63 19.81 -4.78
CA PRO A 22 7.41 18.54 -4.08
C PRO A 22 8.64 18.12 -3.28
N ARG A 23 8.40 17.64 -2.07
CA ARG A 23 9.47 17.13 -1.19
C ARG A 23 9.72 15.66 -1.49
N TYR A 24 10.58 15.40 -2.47
CA TYR A 24 10.91 14.05 -2.94
C TYR A 24 11.58 13.19 -1.86
N GLU A 25 12.25 13.79 -0.88
CA GLU A 25 12.87 13.10 0.24
C GLU A 25 11.84 12.35 1.12
N LYS A 26 10.59 12.79 1.10
CA LYS A 26 9.50 12.13 1.82
C LYS A 26 8.83 11.01 1.03
N MET A 27 9.17 10.81 -0.23
CA MET A 27 8.54 9.87 -1.13
C MET A 27 9.44 8.66 -1.38
N SER A 28 8.88 7.45 -1.33
CA SER A 28 9.58 6.24 -1.80
C SER A 28 9.85 6.32 -3.31
N PRO A 29 10.80 5.52 -3.84
CA PRO A 29 11.06 5.48 -5.28
C PRO A 29 9.81 5.25 -6.13
N PHE A 30 8.92 4.34 -5.71
CA PHE A 30 7.69 4.01 -6.44
C PHE A 30 6.66 5.13 -6.41
N VAL A 31 6.57 5.90 -5.32
CA VAL A 31 5.72 7.11 -5.26
C VAL A 31 6.23 8.17 -6.25
N ARG A 32 7.56 8.35 -6.34
CA ARG A 32 8.16 9.28 -7.30
C ARG A 32 7.90 8.87 -8.75
N GLU A 33 8.01 7.58 -9.03
CA GLU A 33 7.69 7.01 -10.35
C GLU A 33 6.22 7.22 -10.73
N ALA A 34 5.28 6.94 -9.81
CA ALA A 34 3.86 7.17 -10.02
C ALA A 34 3.57 8.65 -10.30
N MET A 35 4.20 9.57 -9.57
CA MET A 35 4.06 10.99 -9.79
C MET A 35 4.65 11.43 -11.16
N ALA A 36 5.80 10.90 -11.54
CA ALA A 36 6.42 11.20 -12.83
C ALA A 36 5.54 10.70 -14.00
N SER A 37 4.97 9.49 -13.88
CA SER A 37 4.05 8.96 -14.90
C SER A 37 2.79 9.83 -15.07
N ALA A 38 2.27 10.38 -13.98
CA ALA A 38 1.13 11.29 -14.03
C ALA A 38 1.46 12.61 -14.74
N LEU A 39 2.65 13.15 -14.55
CA LEU A 39 3.12 14.36 -15.23
C LEU A 39 3.27 14.15 -16.73
N VAL A 40 3.84 13.01 -17.15
CA VAL A 40 3.99 12.64 -18.57
C VAL A 40 2.61 12.48 -19.22
N THR A 41 1.69 11.76 -18.58
CA THR A 41 0.32 11.60 -19.08
C THR A 41 -0.37 12.95 -19.27
N LYS A 42 -0.25 13.85 -18.30
CA LYS A 42 -0.82 15.20 -18.38
C LYS A 42 -0.28 15.99 -19.57
N GLN A 43 1.02 15.89 -19.84
CA GLN A 43 1.65 16.56 -20.99
C GLN A 43 1.15 16.00 -22.33
N LEU A 44 1.00 14.68 -22.43
CA LEU A 44 0.58 14.02 -23.67
C LEU A 44 -0.90 14.21 -23.99
N THR A 45 -1.77 14.21 -22.99
CA THR A 45 -3.23 14.20 -23.21
C THR A 45 -3.88 15.58 -23.14
N ARG A 46 -3.15 16.65 -22.75
CA ARG A 46 -3.70 17.97 -22.41
C ARG A 46 -4.91 17.92 -21.47
N SER A 47 -5.09 16.83 -20.76
CA SER A 47 -6.20 16.58 -19.82
C SER A 47 -6.06 17.45 -18.58
N GLN A 48 -7.20 17.90 -18.05
CA GLN A 48 -7.25 18.77 -16.86
C GLN A 48 -6.88 18.07 -15.53
N GLY A 49 -6.08 17.06 -15.57
CA GLY A 49 -5.54 16.38 -14.36
C GLY A 49 -5.75 14.88 -14.38
N ASP A 50 -4.76 14.20 -13.89
CA ASP A 50 -4.80 12.76 -13.69
C ASP A 50 -5.51 12.48 -12.36
N ASN A 51 -6.77 12.02 -12.43
CA ASN A 51 -7.58 11.66 -11.27
C ASN A 51 -7.35 10.21 -10.81
N ARG A 52 -6.35 9.52 -11.38
CA ARG A 52 -5.99 8.19 -10.89
C ARG A 52 -5.60 8.27 -9.41
N LEU A 53 -6.09 7.30 -8.64
CA LEU A 53 -5.80 7.18 -7.23
C LEU A 53 -4.58 6.28 -7.03
N LEU A 54 -3.68 6.70 -6.15
CA LEU A 54 -2.61 5.89 -5.62
C LEU A 54 -2.98 5.48 -4.19
N THR A 55 -3.03 4.19 -3.91
CA THR A 55 -3.08 3.71 -2.53
C THR A 55 -1.66 3.71 -1.97
N ALA A 56 -1.47 4.39 -0.85
CA ALA A 56 -0.16 4.57 -0.24
C ALA A 56 -0.24 4.50 1.28
N PHE A 57 0.87 4.08 1.89
CA PHE A 57 1.11 4.23 3.33
C PHE A 57 1.66 5.62 3.58
N VAL A 58 1.03 6.35 4.48
CA VAL A 58 1.45 7.71 4.82
C VAL A 58 1.69 7.80 6.32
N ARG A 59 2.92 8.10 6.69
CA ARG A 59 3.26 8.39 8.07
C ARG A 59 3.01 9.86 8.35
N ILE A 60 2.12 10.14 9.31
CA ILE A 60 1.64 11.48 9.62
C ILE A 60 1.72 11.72 11.12
N ASP A 61 2.27 12.86 11.50
CA ASP A 61 2.24 13.38 12.86
C ASP A 61 0.95 14.17 13.09
N GLY A 62 0.13 13.73 14.04
CA GLY A 62 -1.15 14.34 14.40
C GLY A 62 -2.38 13.62 13.85
N ASN A 63 -3.46 14.38 13.62
CA ASN A 63 -4.73 13.84 13.11
C ASN A 63 -4.63 13.59 11.59
N SER A 64 -4.30 12.35 11.23
CA SER A 64 -4.06 11.96 9.85
C SER A 64 -5.27 12.13 8.95
N ALA A 65 -6.47 11.77 9.41
CA ALA A 65 -7.69 11.88 8.62
C ALA A 65 -7.98 13.33 8.20
N GLU A 66 -7.80 14.27 9.13
CA GLU A 66 -8.00 15.68 8.85
C GLU A 66 -6.92 16.26 7.94
N ILE A 67 -5.65 15.90 8.19
CA ILE A 67 -4.51 16.33 7.37
C ILE A 67 -4.67 15.84 5.94
N LEU A 68 -4.98 14.54 5.74
CA LEU A 68 -5.21 13.97 4.42
C LEU A 68 -6.36 14.66 3.70
N ARG A 69 -7.47 14.92 4.39
CA ARG A 69 -8.63 15.62 3.84
C ARG A 69 -8.29 17.05 3.36
N GLN A 70 -7.46 17.79 4.08
CA GLN A 70 -7.01 19.14 3.68
C GLN A 70 -6.29 19.14 2.31
N TYR A 71 -5.61 18.04 1.98
CA TYR A 71 -4.95 17.86 0.68
C TYR A 71 -5.84 17.17 -0.37
N GLY A 72 -7.11 16.91 -0.06
CA GLY A 72 -8.05 16.23 -0.96
C GLY A 72 -7.75 14.73 -1.12
N CYS A 73 -7.13 14.12 -0.10
CA CYS A 73 -6.88 12.70 0.00
C CYS A 73 -7.87 12.06 0.98
N LYS A 74 -8.08 10.74 0.85
CA LYS A 74 -8.98 9.98 1.71
C LYS A 74 -8.18 8.98 2.54
N GLU A 75 -8.33 9.01 3.86
CA GLU A 75 -7.87 7.92 4.71
C GLU A 75 -8.79 6.71 4.53
N LEU A 76 -8.21 5.55 4.29
CA LEU A 76 -8.93 4.27 4.16
C LEU A 76 -8.89 3.49 5.47
N ALA A 77 -7.71 3.44 6.09
CA ALA A 77 -7.49 2.78 7.37
C ALA A 77 -6.29 3.42 8.08
N ARG A 78 -6.12 3.14 9.38
CA ARG A 78 -4.97 3.57 10.17
C ARG A 78 -4.48 2.46 11.07
N VAL A 79 -3.16 2.27 11.12
CA VAL A 79 -2.49 1.33 12.01
C VAL A 79 -1.34 2.08 12.70
N GLY A 80 -1.51 2.37 13.98
CA GLY A 80 -0.54 3.17 14.72
C GLY A 80 -0.38 4.59 14.16
N ASP A 81 0.83 4.94 13.74
CA ASP A 81 1.19 6.23 13.12
C ASP A 81 1.18 6.20 11.58
N ILE A 82 0.77 5.07 10.99
CA ILE A 82 0.70 4.88 9.55
C ILE A 82 -0.76 4.87 9.11
N SER A 83 -1.09 5.71 8.14
CA SER A 83 -2.39 5.74 7.47
C SER A 83 -2.30 5.10 6.10
N ILE A 84 -3.26 4.24 5.78
CA ILE A 84 -3.50 3.79 4.42
C ILE A 84 -4.39 4.82 3.75
N ALA A 85 -3.91 5.45 2.70
CA ALA A 85 -4.59 6.58 2.07
C ALA A 85 -4.78 6.39 0.57
N ALA A 86 -5.95 6.79 0.06
CA ALA A 86 -6.19 6.98 -1.35
C ALA A 86 -5.83 8.42 -1.73
N ILE A 87 -4.81 8.57 -2.55
CA ILE A 87 -4.20 9.85 -2.91
C ILE A 87 -4.37 10.07 -4.41
N PRO A 88 -5.09 11.12 -4.85
CA PRO A 88 -5.05 11.51 -6.25
C PRO A 88 -3.63 11.88 -6.67
N LEU A 89 -3.16 11.35 -7.80
CA LEU A 89 -1.77 11.53 -8.25
C LEU A 89 -1.39 13.00 -8.38
N ASN A 90 -2.33 13.85 -8.79
CA ASN A 90 -2.14 15.29 -8.88
C ASN A 90 -2.00 16.00 -7.52
N LYS A 91 -2.28 15.32 -6.40
CA LYS A 91 -2.18 15.86 -5.04
C LYS A 91 -0.90 15.41 -4.31
N LEU A 92 -0.18 14.44 -4.84
CA LEU A 92 1.04 13.90 -4.21
C LEU A 92 2.08 14.99 -3.91
N GLY A 93 2.30 15.89 -4.86
CA GLY A 93 3.24 17.00 -4.68
C GLY A 93 2.85 17.90 -3.52
N ALA A 94 1.59 18.32 -3.47
CA ALA A 94 1.07 19.17 -2.40
C ALA A 94 1.10 18.46 -1.04
N LEU A 95 0.67 17.20 -0.98
CA LEU A 95 0.69 16.37 0.23
C LEU A 95 2.11 16.26 0.80
N SER A 96 3.13 16.05 -0.05
CA SER A 96 4.51 15.95 0.40
C SER A 96 5.04 17.20 1.07
N CYS A 97 4.48 18.37 0.73
CA CYS A 97 4.85 19.65 1.32
C CYS A 97 4.27 19.84 2.73
N GLY A 98 3.30 19.04 3.14
CA GLY A 98 2.70 19.07 4.47
C GLY A 98 3.76 18.91 5.56
N LYS A 99 3.77 19.80 6.56
CA LYS A 99 4.77 19.73 7.65
C LYS A 99 4.62 18.45 8.47
N GLN A 100 3.39 18.02 8.70
CA GLN A 100 3.05 16.83 9.47
C GLN A 100 3.25 15.53 8.69
N VAL A 101 3.36 15.58 7.36
CA VAL A 101 3.63 14.41 6.53
C VAL A 101 5.11 14.06 6.62
N ILE A 102 5.40 12.89 7.17
CA ILE A 102 6.77 12.41 7.40
C ILE A 102 7.24 11.60 6.21
N ARG A 103 6.42 10.63 5.77
CA ARG A 103 6.79 9.69 4.71
C ARG A 103 5.57 9.24 3.92
N ILE A 104 5.75 9.03 2.62
CA ILE A 104 4.75 8.47 1.70
C ILE A 104 5.40 7.29 0.99
N GLU A 105 4.79 6.11 1.11
CA GLU A 105 5.30 4.87 0.53
C GLU A 105 4.19 4.15 -0.23
N THR A 106 4.55 3.50 -1.32
CA THR A 106 3.68 2.57 -2.04
C THR A 106 4.48 1.38 -2.53
N GLY A 107 3.81 0.27 -2.74
CA GLY A 107 4.38 -0.91 -3.35
C GLY A 107 4.38 -0.83 -4.88
N ARG A 108 4.97 -1.85 -5.50
CA ARG A 108 4.84 -2.12 -6.93
C ARG A 108 4.12 -3.44 -7.14
N ARG A 109 3.76 -3.70 -8.37
CA ARG A 109 3.21 -5.01 -8.73
C ARG A 109 4.25 -6.11 -8.45
N CYS A 110 3.78 -7.15 -7.80
CA CYS A 110 4.56 -8.38 -7.59
C CYS A 110 4.31 -9.35 -8.75
N SER A 111 5.25 -10.26 -8.98
CA SER A 111 5.12 -11.38 -9.89
C SER A 111 5.24 -12.69 -9.11
N ILE A 112 4.62 -13.75 -9.62
CA ILE A 112 4.69 -15.09 -9.04
C ILE A 112 6.13 -15.61 -9.15
N GLN A 113 6.65 -16.15 -8.04
CA GLN A 113 7.99 -16.79 -7.99
C GLN A 113 7.92 -17.99 -7.03
N MET A 114 8.92 -18.90 -7.08
CA MET A 114 9.22 -19.87 -6.03
C MET A 114 8.72 -21.32 -6.24
N ASP A 115 9.09 -21.94 -7.36
CA ASP A 115 8.91 -23.39 -7.56
C ASP A 115 10.10 -24.26 -7.08
N THR A 116 11.32 -23.70 -7.07
CA THR A 116 12.56 -24.44 -6.73
C THR A 116 13.19 -24.06 -5.39
N THR A 117 12.62 -23.11 -4.66
CA THR A 117 13.20 -22.59 -3.41
C THR A 117 13.48 -23.67 -2.37
N ARG A 118 12.59 -24.67 -2.23
CA ARG A 118 12.76 -25.77 -1.28
C ARG A 118 14.06 -26.53 -1.49
N LEU A 119 14.44 -26.79 -2.74
CA LEU A 119 15.69 -27.46 -3.09
C LEU A 119 16.91 -26.57 -2.85
N VAL A 120 16.80 -25.28 -3.22
CA VAL A 120 17.90 -24.31 -3.07
C VAL A 120 18.26 -24.08 -1.60
N VAL A 121 17.28 -24.01 -0.71
CA VAL A 121 17.50 -23.82 0.74
C VAL A 121 17.71 -25.14 1.50
N ASN A 122 17.77 -26.28 0.79
CA ASN A 122 17.99 -27.60 1.37
C ASN A 122 16.96 -27.98 2.46
N ALA A 123 15.71 -27.58 2.29
CA ALA A 123 14.67 -27.85 3.28
C ALA A 123 14.33 -29.37 3.40
N GLU A 124 14.69 -30.17 2.42
CA GLU A 124 14.41 -31.60 2.37
C GLU A 124 15.10 -32.35 3.52
N THR A 125 16.35 -32.00 3.84
CA THR A 125 17.08 -32.59 4.98
C THR A 125 16.45 -32.25 6.33
N VAL A 126 15.84 -31.08 6.45
CA VAL A 126 15.12 -30.68 7.66
C VAL A 126 13.83 -31.50 7.81
N TYR A 127 13.12 -31.71 6.70
CA TYR A 127 11.87 -32.49 6.71
C TYR A 127 12.13 -33.99 6.96
N SER A 128 13.22 -34.55 6.43
CA SER A 128 13.61 -35.94 6.68
C SER A 128 14.24 -36.14 8.04
N GLY A 129 14.79 -35.11 8.65
CA GLY A 129 15.55 -35.18 9.90
C GLY A 129 16.97 -35.69 9.71
N GLU A 130 17.50 -35.71 8.48
CA GLU A 130 18.85 -36.19 8.17
C GLU A 130 19.89 -35.31 8.89
N GLY A 131 20.70 -35.96 9.74
CA GLY A 131 21.69 -35.27 10.58
C GLY A 131 21.10 -34.45 11.75
N LEU A 132 19.79 -34.55 12.02
CA LEU A 132 19.10 -33.85 13.11
C LEU A 132 18.58 -34.83 14.16
N SER A 133 18.25 -34.36 15.35
CA SER A 133 17.68 -35.17 16.44
C SER A 133 16.28 -35.73 16.12
N GLN A 134 15.58 -35.11 15.22
CA GLN A 134 14.24 -35.49 14.73
C GLN A 134 13.94 -34.78 13.40
N ASN A 135 12.87 -35.17 12.74
CA ASN A 135 12.33 -34.45 11.62
C ASN A 135 11.54 -33.19 12.07
N TYR A 136 11.68 -32.10 11.34
CA TYR A 136 10.98 -30.84 11.62
C TYR A 136 10.06 -30.50 10.45
N THR A 137 8.78 -30.72 10.66
CA THR A 137 7.75 -30.53 9.61
C THR A 137 6.86 -29.30 9.85
N GLY A 138 7.17 -28.51 10.88
CA GLY A 138 6.35 -27.37 11.26
C GLY A 138 5.05 -27.76 11.99
N ARG A 139 4.91 -28.98 12.47
CA ARG A 139 3.71 -29.42 13.22
C ARG A 139 3.48 -28.50 14.44
N GLY A 140 2.27 -27.95 14.55
CA GLY A 140 1.88 -27.04 15.64
C GLY A 140 2.32 -25.59 15.45
N VAL A 141 2.95 -25.26 14.32
CA VAL A 141 3.35 -23.89 13.99
C VAL A 141 2.30 -23.27 13.07
N VAL A 142 1.85 -22.04 13.42
CA VAL A 142 1.01 -21.22 12.55
C VAL A 142 1.93 -20.36 11.68
N VAL A 143 1.71 -20.39 10.37
CA VAL A 143 2.49 -19.63 9.40
C VAL A 143 1.57 -18.63 8.72
N GLY A 144 1.93 -17.35 8.75
CA GLY A 144 1.30 -16.31 7.95
C GLY A 144 1.99 -16.21 6.60
N VAL A 145 1.23 -16.27 5.50
CA VAL A 145 1.73 -16.11 4.15
C VAL A 145 1.04 -14.93 3.51
N GLN A 146 1.82 -14.02 2.92
CA GLN A 146 1.30 -12.90 2.13
C GLN A 146 1.73 -13.10 0.68
N ASP A 147 0.77 -13.23 -0.22
CA ASP A 147 1.01 -13.42 -1.64
C ASP A 147 -0.05 -12.68 -2.47
N ILE A 148 0.15 -12.59 -3.78
CA ILE A 148 -0.80 -11.97 -4.72
C ILE A 148 -2.01 -12.85 -5.00
N GLY A 149 -1.98 -14.12 -4.63
CA GLY A 149 -3.07 -15.07 -4.77
C GLY A 149 -2.66 -16.47 -4.42
N PHE A 150 -3.66 -17.29 -4.15
CA PHE A 150 -3.50 -18.70 -3.81
C PHE A 150 -4.47 -19.52 -4.65
N ASP A 151 -4.02 -20.65 -5.12
CA ASP A 151 -4.91 -21.74 -5.54
C ASP A 151 -5.39 -22.47 -4.28
N LEU A 152 -6.48 -22.01 -3.73
CA LEU A 152 -7.04 -22.54 -2.48
C LEU A 152 -7.48 -24.00 -2.58
N THR A 153 -7.59 -24.56 -3.80
CA THR A 153 -7.91 -25.97 -4.04
C THR A 153 -6.67 -26.86 -4.04
N HIS A 154 -5.47 -26.25 -3.97
CA HIS A 154 -4.23 -27.01 -4.05
C HIS A 154 -4.07 -27.96 -2.85
N PRO A 155 -3.62 -29.21 -3.07
CA PRO A 155 -3.47 -30.23 -2.02
C PRO A 155 -2.65 -29.81 -0.81
N ASN A 156 -1.72 -28.88 -0.96
CA ASN A 156 -0.91 -28.35 0.15
C ASN A 156 -1.71 -27.64 1.23
N PHE A 157 -2.94 -27.21 0.93
CA PHE A 157 -3.85 -26.62 1.93
C PHE A 157 -4.70 -27.63 2.67
N TYR A 158 -4.51 -28.92 2.40
CA TYR A 158 -5.18 -30.01 3.08
C TYR A 158 -4.23 -30.84 3.92
N SER A 159 -4.76 -31.60 4.86
CA SER A 159 -4.02 -32.68 5.54
C SER A 159 -3.58 -33.73 4.54
N ALA A 160 -2.57 -34.56 4.89
CA ALA A 160 -2.03 -35.56 4.00
C ALA A 160 -3.07 -36.60 3.49
N ASP A 161 -4.12 -36.82 4.27
CA ASP A 161 -5.27 -37.66 3.94
C ASP A 161 -6.41 -36.90 3.26
N MET A 162 -6.23 -35.62 2.96
CA MET A 162 -7.22 -34.72 2.35
C MET A 162 -8.51 -34.52 3.16
N SER A 163 -8.54 -34.96 4.42
CA SER A 163 -9.74 -34.93 5.25
C SER A 163 -9.98 -33.59 5.92
N ARG A 164 -8.97 -32.75 6.04
CA ARG A 164 -9.04 -31.47 6.76
C ARG A 164 -8.34 -30.37 6.01
N TYR A 165 -9.03 -29.24 5.89
CA TYR A 165 -8.47 -27.99 5.38
C TYR A 165 -7.56 -27.36 6.43
N ARG A 166 -6.43 -26.80 6.01
CA ARG A 166 -5.38 -26.33 6.92
C ARG A 166 -5.34 -24.83 7.10
N ILE A 167 -6.03 -24.07 6.26
CA ILE A 167 -6.12 -22.61 6.40
C ILE A 167 -7.00 -22.31 7.60
N GLN A 168 -6.48 -21.50 8.54
CA GLN A 168 -7.18 -21.09 9.75
C GLN A 168 -7.87 -19.74 9.56
N ALA A 169 -7.27 -18.86 8.77
CA ALA A 169 -7.82 -17.57 8.42
C ALA A 169 -7.23 -17.08 7.09
N MET A 170 -8.00 -16.32 6.34
CA MET A 170 -7.58 -15.68 5.11
C MET A 170 -8.13 -14.27 5.04
N TRP A 171 -7.32 -13.34 4.58
CA TRP A 171 -7.73 -11.99 4.26
C TRP A 171 -7.57 -11.75 2.74
N ASP A 172 -8.71 -11.73 2.03
CA ASP A 172 -8.74 -11.39 0.61
C ASP A 172 -8.78 -9.87 0.42
N GLN A 173 -7.61 -9.28 0.19
CA GLN A 173 -7.47 -7.83 0.01
C GLN A 173 -8.09 -7.32 -1.30
N LEU A 174 -8.35 -8.19 -2.27
CA LEU A 174 -8.91 -7.81 -3.56
C LEU A 174 -10.43 -7.90 -3.60
N SER A 175 -11.05 -8.51 -2.58
CA SER A 175 -12.50 -8.54 -2.46
C SER A 175 -13.09 -7.13 -2.39
N ARG A 176 -14.17 -6.90 -3.10
CA ARG A 176 -14.95 -5.67 -3.02
C ARG A 176 -15.99 -5.69 -1.88
N ASP A 177 -16.21 -6.86 -1.32
CA ASP A 177 -17.08 -7.07 -0.17
C ASP A 177 -16.24 -6.85 1.10
N THR A 178 -16.60 -5.82 1.86
CA THR A 178 -15.93 -5.46 3.12
C THR A 178 -16.80 -5.82 4.33
N ILE A 179 -17.88 -6.60 4.13
CA ILE A 179 -18.77 -6.99 5.23
C ILE A 179 -18.01 -7.92 6.17
N GLY A 180 -17.93 -7.51 7.43
CA GLY A 180 -17.21 -8.26 8.47
C GLY A 180 -15.70 -8.10 8.49
N SER A 181 -15.11 -7.34 7.56
CA SER A 181 -13.67 -7.08 7.61
C SER A 181 -13.32 -6.07 8.69
N ALA A 182 -12.40 -6.44 9.58
CA ALA A 182 -11.85 -5.54 10.60
C ALA A 182 -10.92 -4.46 10.01
N LEU A 183 -10.46 -4.63 8.77
CA LEU A 183 -9.43 -3.78 8.14
C LEU A 183 -9.98 -2.80 7.11
N TYR A 184 -11.29 -2.72 6.92
CA TYR A 184 -11.98 -1.82 5.97
C TYR A 184 -11.60 -1.99 4.49
N VAL A 185 -10.77 -2.98 4.17
CA VAL A 185 -10.33 -3.31 2.81
C VAL A 185 -10.34 -4.83 2.67
N GLY A 186 -11.01 -5.33 1.63
CA GLY A 186 -11.10 -6.76 1.40
C GLY A 186 -12.06 -7.48 2.35
N ARG A 187 -11.95 -8.79 2.42
CA ARG A 187 -12.81 -9.65 3.23
C ARG A 187 -11.99 -10.62 4.05
N ASP A 188 -12.38 -10.80 5.31
CA ASP A 188 -11.80 -11.76 6.22
C ASP A 188 -12.63 -13.05 6.20
N TYR A 189 -11.94 -14.19 6.15
CA TYR A 189 -12.50 -15.52 6.32
C TYR A 189 -11.80 -16.15 7.52
N VAL A 190 -12.55 -16.63 8.51
CA VAL A 190 -12.01 -17.18 9.75
C VAL A 190 -12.76 -18.44 10.14
N GLY A 191 -12.05 -19.46 10.63
CA GLY A 191 -12.65 -20.71 11.08
C GLY A 191 -13.16 -21.57 9.91
N GLU A 192 -14.42 -22.04 10.03
CA GLU A 192 -15.04 -22.90 9.02
C GLU A 192 -15.34 -22.18 7.70
N ASP A 193 -15.33 -20.84 7.71
CA ASP A 193 -15.55 -20.00 6.52
C ASP A 193 -14.24 -19.72 5.74
N ALA A 194 -13.10 -20.22 6.20
CA ALA A 194 -11.77 -19.93 5.61
C ALA A 194 -11.36 -20.97 4.55
#